data_db26b1deee0994bb7e9d0fb4e06c484f
#
_entry.id   db26b1deee0994bb7e9d0fb4e06c484f
#
_cell.length_a   1.000
_cell.length_b   1.000
_cell.length_c   1.000
_cell.angle_alpha   90.00
_cell.angle_beta   90.00
_cell.angle_gamma   90.00
#
_symmetry.space_group_name_H-M   'P 1'
#
loop_
_entity.id
_entity.type
_entity.pdbx_description
1 polymer ?
#
loop_
_entity_poly.entity_id
_entity_poly.type
_entity_poly.pdbx_seq_one_letter_code
_entity_poly.pdbx_strand_id
1 'polypeptide(L)'
;MRVLFLQHDHVSPPGPIADRFAARGFEVVESVVVPRDRFFSPDVDFDFPEIHEHDVVVPMGAPWGAWDDDRIGTWLKPELDWLRDLHKHDVPIFAICFGAQALARALGGTVAPGPRAEIGYTWINSDDQELVPNGPWFQWHYDRF
;
A
#
# COMPACT_ATOMS: atom_id res chain seq x y z
N MET A 1 -7.83 15.27 -12.37
CA MET A 1 -7.74 13.93 -11.75
C MET A 1 -7.04 14.06 -10.41
N ARG A 2 -7.49 13.33 -9.41
CA ARG A 2 -6.94 13.33 -8.04
C ARG A 2 -6.34 11.96 -7.73
N VAL A 3 -5.17 11.94 -7.14
CA VAL A 3 -4.54 10.70 -6.63
C VAL A 3 -4.39 10.79 -5.13
N LEU A 4 -4.87 9.76 -4.42
CA LEU A 4 -4.67 9.62 -2.98
C LEU A 4 -3.43 8.76 -2.72
N PHE A 5 -2.48 9.28 -1.98
CA PHE A 5 -1.44 8.49 -1.33
C PHE A 5 -1.86 8.21 0.11
N LEU A 6 -2.25 6.96 0.38
CA LEU A 6 -2.55 6.51 1.73
C LEU A 6 -1.25 6.05 2.39
N GLN A 7 -0.70 6.91 3.24
CA GLN A 7 0.49 6.61 4.04
C GLN A 7 0.05 5.94 5.34
N HIS A 8 0.68 4.82 5.69
CA HIS A 8 0.35 4.15 6.95
C HIS A 8 1.09 4.76 8.15
N ASP A 9 2.18 5.47 7.89
CA ASP A 9 3.01 6.11 8.90
C ASP A 9 3.67 7.41 8.37
N HIS A 10 4.32 8.14 9.26
CA HIS A 10 4.96 9.42 8.95
C HIS A 10 6.39 9.30 8.39
N VAL A 11 6.97 8.08 8.32
CA VAL A 11 8.35 7.87 7.83
C VAL A 11 8.40 7.26 6.44
N SER A 12 7.25 6.93 5.85
CA SER A 12 7.11 6.33 4.52
C SER A 12 6.38 7.28 3.55
N PRO A 13 6.93 8.49 3.25
CA PRO A 13 6.26 9.44 2.36
C PRO A 13 6.28 8.96 0.91
N PRO A 14 5.37 9.44 0.04
CA PRO A 14 5.25 8.98 -1.34
C PRO A 14 6.44 9.35 -2.24
N GLY A 15 7.23 10.37 -1.87
CA GLY A 15 8.47 10.73 -2.53
C GLY A 15 8.35 10.89 -4.06
N PRO A 16 9.32 10.36 -4.84
CA PRO A 16 9.36 10.56 -6.30
C PRO A 16 8.12 10.04 -7.05
N ILE A 17 7.33 9.16 -6.45
CA ILE A 17 6.10 8.65 -7.09
C ILE A 17 5.05 9.76 -7.12
N ALA A 18 4.86 10.51 -6.03
CA ALA A 18 3.97 11.67 -6.00
C ALA A 18 4.39 12.72 -7.04
N ASP A 19 5.71 12.99 -7.17
CA ASP A 19 6.23 13.92 -8.18
C ASP A 19 5.87 13.49 -9.61
N ARG A 20 5.87 12.17 -9.88
CA ARG A 20 5.49 11.62 -11.18
C ARG A 20 4.00 11.77 -11.49
N PHE A 21 3.13 11.63 -10.48
CA PHE A 21 1.70 11.90 -10.62
C PHE A 21 1.44 13.40 -10.83
N ALA A 22 2.06 14.26 -10.02
CA ALA A 22 1.95 15.71 -10.15
C ALA A 22 2.41 16.20 -11.53
N ALA A 23 3.54 15.69 -12.04
CA ALA A 23 4.05 16.01 -13.39
C ALA A 23 3.11 15.56 -14.53
N ARG A 24 2.17 14.66 -14.26
CA ARG A 24 1.12 14.23 -15.19
C ARG A 24 -0.21 14.96 -14.99
N GLY A 25 -0.22 16.00 -14.17
CA GLY A 25 -1.39 16.85 -13.93
C GLY A 25 -2.39 16.30 -12.91
N PHE A 26 -2.00 15.33 -12.08
CA PHE A 26 -2.81 14.90 -10.95
C PHE A 26 -2.67 15.89 -9.79
N GLU A 27 -3.78 16.20 -9.15
CA GLU A 27 -3.80 16.75 -7.80
C GLU A 27 -3.40 15.64 -6.82
N VAL A 28 -2.29 15.82 -6.11
CA VAL A 28 -1.79 14.86 -5.13
C VAL A 28 -2.42 15.15 -3.77
N VAL A 29 -3.09 14.14 -3.23
CA VAL A 29 -3.67 14.17 -1.88
C VAL A 29 -2.93 13.14 -1.03
N GLU A 30 -2.52 13.51 0.17
CA GLU A 30 -1.86 12.63 1.12
C GLU A 30 -2.73 12.47 2.37
N SER A 31 -2.88 11.25 2.84
CA SER A 31 -3.56 10.93 4.09
C SER A 31 -2.69 9.97 4.91
N VAL A 32 -2.57 10.20 6.21
CA VAL A 32 -1.73 9.40 7.11
C VAL A 32 -2.63 8.68 8.11
N VAL A 33 -2.59 7.34 8.09
CA VAL A 33 -3.40 6.49 8.97
C VAL A 33 -2.94 6.59 10.42
N VAL A 34 -1.64 6.35 10.68
CA VAL A 34 -1.08 6.39 12.03
C VAL A 34 -0.29 7.67 12.23
N PRO A 35 -0.77 8.61 13.05
CA PRO A 35 -0.08 9.86 13.31
C PRO A 35 1.25 9.61 14.05
N ARG A 36 2.16 10.58 13.94
CA ARG A 36 3.54 10.46 14.42
C ARG A 36 3.66 10.09 15.90
N ASP A 37 2.82 10.65 16.73
CA ASP A 37 2.80 10.41 18.19
C ASP A 37 2.26 9.02 18.56
N ARG A 38 1.59 8.35 17.62
CA ARG A 38 1.04 6.99 17.78
C ARG A 38 1.89 5.90 17.14
N PHE A 39 3.04 6.22 16.55
CA PHE A 39 3.88 5.27 15.80
C PHE A 39 4.24 3.99 16.58
N PHE A 40 4.48 4.11 17.89
CA PHE A 40 4.77 2.95 18.76
C PHE A 40 3.53 2.28 19.36
N SER A 41 2.35 2.88 19.18
CA SER A 41 1.03 2.34 19.55
C SER A 41 0.08 2.49 18.35
N PRO A 42 0.33 1.76 17.25
CA PRO A 42 -0.23 2.04 15.93
C PRO A 42 -1.71 1.65 15.76
N ASP A 43 -2.30 0.99 16.73
CA ASP A 43 -3.72 0.65 16.66
C ASP A 43 -4.56 1.88 17.00
N VAL A 44 -5.09 2.51 15.95
CA VAL A 44 -5.82 3.79 16.00
C VAL A 44 -7.11 3.69 15.21
N ASP A 45 -8.08 4.54 15.51
CA ASP A 45 -9.22 4.73 14.63
C ASP A 45 -8.81 5.58 13.44
N PHE A 46 -9.32 5.22 12.25
CA PHE A 46 -9.10 5.96 11.02
C PHE A 46 -10.31 5.86 10.11
N ASP A 47 -10.78 7.00 9.63
CA ASP A 47 -11.89 7.11 8.67
C ASP A 47 -11.31 7.15 7.25
N PHE A 48 -11.55 6.09 6.47
CA PHE A 48 -11.12 6.01 5.08
C PHE A 48 -11.97 6.94 4.20
N PRO A 49 -11.36 7.59 3.18
CA PRO A 49 -12.09 8.44 2.24
C PRO A 49 -13.18 7.68 1.47
N GLU A 50 -14.16 8.42 0.97
CA GLU A 50 -15.19 7.86 0.09
C GLU A 50 -14.56 7.27 -1.17
N ILE A 51 -15.08 6.12 -1.64
CA ILE A 51 -14.47 5.36 -2.75
C ILE A 51 -14.41 6.11 -4.08
N HIS A 52 -15.28 7.10 -4.31
CA HIS A 52 -15.30 7.91 -5.54
C HIS A 52 -14.65 9.28 -5.40
N GLU A 53 -13.99 9.55 -4.29
CA GLU A 53 -13.37 10.84 -4.03
C GLU A 53 -12.07 11.05 -4.84
N HIS A 54 -11.44 9.96 -5.26
CA HIS A 54 -10.15 9.96 -5.95
C HIS A 54 -10.19 9.10 -7.22
N ASP A 55 -9.49 9.55 -8.27
CA ASP A 55 -9.37 8.83 -9.55
C ASP A 55 -8.38 7.66 -9.48
N VAL A 56 -7.41 7.74 -8.56
CA VAL A 56 -6.38 6.70 -8.31
C VAL A 56 -6.08 6.66 -6.82
N VAL A 57 -5.87 5.46 -6.28
CA VAL A 57 -5.45 5.26 -4.90
C VAL A 57 -4.11 4.53 -4.85
N VAL A 58 -3.18 5.05 -4.05
CA VAL A 58 -1.84 4.48 -3.85
C VAL A 58 -1.64 4.16 -2.37
N PRO A 59 -2.03 2.97 -1.90
CA PRO A 59 -1.68 2.51 -0.55
C PRO A 59 -0.18 2.23 -0.50
N MET A 60 0.48 2.83 0.49
CA MET A 60 1.93 2.85 0.61
C MET A 60 2.48 1.70 1.47
N GLY A 61 3.78 1.68 1.68
CA GLY A 61 4.45 0.81 2.63
C GLY A 61 4.11 1.12 4.09
N ALA A 62 4.42 0.18 4.97
CA ALA A 62 4.32 0.34 6.42
C ALA A 62 5.41 -0.46 7.13
N PRO A 63 5.78 -0.12 8.37
CA PRO A 63 6.72 -0.91 9.17
C PRO A 63 6.06 -2.10 9.88
N TRP A 64 4.76 -2.28 9.71
CA TRP A 64 3.97 -3.37 10.29
C TRP A 64 3.66 -4.44 9.24
N GLY A 65 3.28 -5.64 9.68
CA GLY A 65 2.84 -6.70 8.78
C GLY A 65 1.34 -6.58 8.46
N ALA A 66 0.97 -6.75 7.20
CA ALA A 66 -0.45 -6.78 6.80
C ALA A 66 -1.21 -8.04 7.29
N TRP A 67 -0.58 -8.85 8.11
CA TRP A 67 -1.11 -10.03 8.81
C TRP A 67 -1.31 -9.81 10.32
N ASP A 68 -0.79 -8.68 10.87
CA ASP A 68 -0.68 -8.44 12.32
C ASP A 68 -1.94 -7.73 12.86
N ASP A 69 -3.08 -8.43 12.77
CA ASP A 69 -4.38 -7.91 13.22
C ASP A 69 -4.40 -7.56 14.71
N ASP A 70 -3.58 -8.20 15.53
CA ASP A 70 -3.51 -7.92 16.97
C ASP A 70 -2.87 -6.56 17.24
N ARG A 71 -2.03 -6.07 16.34
CA ARG A 71 -1.28 -4.83 16.50
C ARG A 71 -1.92 -3.62 15.80
N ILE A 72 -2.61 -3.83 14.70
CA ILE A 72 -3.12 -2.78 13.82
C ILE A 72 -4.54 -3.04 13.33
N GLY A 73 -5.24 -3.99 13.93
CA GLY A 73 -6.52 -4.49 13.44
C GLY A 73 -7.66 -3.46 13.43
N THR A 74 -7.56 -2.41 14.25
CA THR A 74 -8.59 -1.36 14.33
C THR A 74 -8.72 -0.60 13.02
N TRP A 75 -7.60 -0.32 12.32
CA TRP A 75 -7.63 0.31 11.00
C TRP A 75 -7.39 -0.68 9.84
N LEU A 76 -6.62 -1.76 10.06
CA LEU A 76 -6.31 -2.70 8.98
C LEU A 76 -7.59 -3.39 8.45
N LYS A 77 -8.49 -3.83 9.32
CA LYS A 77 -9.74 -4.49 8.88
C LYS A 77 -10.63 -3.56 8.06
N PRO A 78 -10.92 -2.31 8.49
CA PRO A 78 -11.58 -1.32 7.64
C PRO A 78 -10.85 -1.04 6.31
N GLU A 79 -9.50 -0.99 6.30
CA GLU A 79 -8.74 -0.81 5.07
C GLU A 79 -8.95 -1.96 4.08
N LEU A 80 -8.93 -3.21 4.56
CA LEU A 80 -9.18 -4.37 3.70
C LEU A 80 -10.58 -4.32 3.07
N ASP A 81 -11.59 -3.88 3.81
CA ASP A 81 -12.94 -3.71 3.29
C ASP A 81 -12.99 -2.56 2.28
N TRP A 82 -12.36 -1.44 2.58
CA TRP A 82 -12.27 -0.28 1.70
C TRP A 82 -11.52 -0.59 0.39
N LEU A 83 -10.38 -1.29 0.44
CA LEU A 83 -9.64 -1.74 -0.74
C LEU A 83 -10.48 -2.68 -1.61
N ARG A 84 -11.25 -3.56 -0.99
CA ARG A 84 -12.18 -4.45 -1.68
C ARG A 84 -13.28 -3.68 -2.39
N ASP A 85 -13.80 -2.64 -1.76
CA ASP A 85 -14.85 -1.80 -2.33
C ASP A 85 -14.31 -0.91 -3.46
N LEU A 86 -13.09 -0.33 -3.33
CA LEU A 86 -12.41 0.33 -4.45
C LEU A 86 -12.29 -0.60 -5.67
N HIS A 87 -11.84 -1.84 -5.45
CA HIS A 87 -11.73 -2.83 -6.53
C HIS A 87 -13.08 -3.17 -7.17
N LYS A 88 -14.14 -3.36 -6.39
CA LYS A 88 -15.50 -3.62 -6.91
C LYS A 88 -16.06 -2.48 -7.77
N HIS A 89 -15.61 -1.26 -7.53
CA HIS A 89 -16.05 -0.06 -8.24
C HIS A 89 -15.06 0.38 -9.30
N ASP A 90 -14.12 -0.49 -9.69
CA ASP A 90 -13.12 -0.26 -10.74
C ASP A 90 -12.26 1.00 -10.51
N VAL A 91 -12.06 1.41 -9.25
CA VAL A 91 -11.11 2.48 -8.92
C VAL A 91 -9.69 1.94 -9.06
N PRO A 92 -8.83 2.56 -9.89
CA PRO A 92 -7.44 2.13 -10.06
C PRO A 92 -6.66 2.18 -8.75
N ILE A 93 -6.01 1.07 -8.40
CA ILE A 93 -5.17 0.94 -7.21
C ILE A 93 -3.74 0.62 -7.63
N PHE A 94 -2.78 1.46 -7.22
CA PHE A 94 -1.35 1.20 -7.38
C PHE A 94 -0.71 0.97 -6.02
N ALA A 95 -0.73 -0.26 -5.54
CA ALA A 95 -0.34 -0.63 -4.20
C ALA A 95 1.18 -0.91 -4.07
N ILE A 96 1.80 -0.44 -2.98
CA ILE A 96 3.26 -0.52 -2.76
C ILE A 96 3.56 -1.23 -1.43
N CYS A 97 4.39 -2.28 -1.46
CA CYS A 97 4.90 -3.00 -0.30
C CYS A 97 3.74 -3.47 0.61
N PHE A 98 3.59 -2.93 1.82
CA PHE A 98 2.46 -3.23 2.72
C PHE A 98 1.11 -3.04 2.03
N GLY A 99 0.92 -1.96 1.28
CA GLY A 99 -0.32 -1.71 0.54
C GLY A 99 -0.63 -2.84 -0.47
N ALA A 100 0.38 -3.40 -1.14
CA ALA A 100 0.20 -4.54 -2.04
C ALA A 100 -0.18 -5.82 -1.27
N GLN A 101 0.42 -6.02 -0.09
CA GLN A 101 0.07 -7.15 0.79
C GLN A 101 -1.36 -7.01 1.33
N ALA A 102 -1.75 -5.80 1.76
CA ALA A 102 -3.13 -5.51 2.19
C ALA A 102 -4.13 -5.74 1.05
N LEU A 103 -3.82 -5.25 -0.16
CA LEU A 103 -4.66 -5.49 -1.34
C LEU A 103 -4.80 -6.98 -1.67
N ALA A 104 -3.69 -7.74 -1.66
CA ALA A 104 -3.74 -9.19 -1.88
C ALA A 104 -4.66 -9.87 -0.85
N ARG A 105 -4.54 -9.50 0.43
CA ARG A 105 -5.40 -10.01 1.50
C ARG A 105 -6.86 -9.58 1.33
N ALA A 106 -7.12 -8.33 0.92
CA ALA A 106 -8.48 -7.84 0.63
C ALA A 106 -9.16 -8.65 -0.48
N LEU A 107 -8.40 -9.13 -1.46
CA LEU A 107 -8.87 -9.93 -2.58
C LEU A 107 -8.89 -11.46 -2.30
N GLY A 108 -8.68 -11.87 -1.04
CA GLY A 108 -8.78 -13.26 -0.61
C GLY A 108 -7.47 -14.04 -0.61
N GLY A 109 -6.34 -13.38 -0.86
CA GLY A 109 -5.00 -13.93 -0.68
C GLY A 109 -4.60 -14.04 0.79
N THR A 110 -3.41 -14.57 1.02
CA THR A 110 -2.82 -14.71 2.36
C THR A 110 -1.52 -13.94 2.43
N VAL A 111 -1.23 -13.36 3.59
CA VAL A 111 0.02 -12.65 3.88
C VAL A 111 0.65 -13.25 5.13
N ALA A 112 1.93 -13.51 5.08
CA ALA A 112 2.68 -14.04 6.21
C ALA A 112 4.16 -13.60 6.16
N PRO A 113 4.88 -13.63 7.30
CA PRO A 113 6.31 -13.43 7.31
C PRO A 113 7.02 -14.42 6.40
N GLY A 114 7.91 -13.93 5.54
CA GLY A 114 8.78 -14.76 4.73
C GLY A 114 9.84 -15.46 5.58
N PRO A 115 10.48 -16.54 5.08
CA PRO A 115 11.55 -17.25 5.79
C PRO A 115 12.80 -16.38 5.98
N ARG A 116 12.94 -15.32 5.20
CA ARG A 116 14.01 -14.32 5.28
C ARG A 116 13.55 -13.02 4.60
N ALA A 117 14.16 -11.90 5.02
CA ALA A 117 14.00 -10.64 4.33
C ALA A 117 14.53 -10.71 2.88
N GLU A 118 13.87 -10.05 1.97
CA GLU A 118 14.39 -9.78 0.63
C GLU A 118 14.78 -8.30 0.56
N ILE A 119 16.08 -8.05 0.61
CA ILE A 119 16.67 -6.70 0.61
C ILE A 119 17.76 -6.66 -0.46
N GLY A 120 17.60 -5.74 -1.42
CA GLY A 120 18.53 -5.55 -2.52
C GLY A 120 17.95 -5.89 -3.88
N TYR A 121 18.81 -6.05 -4.88
CA TYR A 121 18.38 -6.38 -6.24
C TYR A 121 18.20 -7.88 -6.39
N THR A 122 16.98 -8.28 -6.73
CA THR A 122 16.60 -9.68 -6.97
C THR A 122 16.11 -9.85 -8.41
N TRP A 123 16.52 -10.91 -9.07
CA TRP A 123 16.02 -11.22 -10.41
C TRP A 123 14.56 -11.64 -10.35
N ILE A 124 13.71 -10.98 -11.12
CA ILE A 124 12.28 -11.28 -11.25
C ILE A 124 12.01 -11.78 -12.67
N ASN A 125 11.24 -12.86 -12.77
CA ASN A 125 10.59 -13.29 -13.98
C ASN A 125 9.14 -12.82 -13.96
N SER A 126 8.76 -12.03 -14.94
CA SER A 126 7.42 -11.46 -15.03
C SER A 126 6.56 -12.25 -16.00
N ASP A 127 5.31 -12.46 -15.64
CA ASP A 127 4.29 -13.01 -16.52
C ASP A 127 3.77 -11.98 -17.53
N ASP A 128 3.95 -10.69 -17.23
CA ASP A 128 3.64 -9.56 -18.12
C ASP A 128 4.86 -8.66 -18.29
N GLN A 129 5.68 -8.96 -19.31
CA GLN A 129 6.92 -8.24 -19.57
C GLN A 129 6.73 -6.88 -20.24
N GLU A 130 5.52 -6.55 -20.73
CA GLU A 130 5.20 -5.22 -21.23
C GLU A 130 4.99 -4.27 -20.06
N LEU A 131 4.35 -4.74 -19.00
CA LEU A 131 4.11 -3.96 -17.77
C LEU A 131 5.36 -3.95 -16.86
N VAL A 132 5.94 -5.12 -16.62
CA VAL A 132 7.11 -5.28 -15.75
C VAL A 132 8.13 -6.16 -16.47
N PRO A 133 9.21 -5.61 -17.06
CA PRO A 133 10.21 -6.43 -17.75
C PRO A 133 10.96 -7.35 -16.78
N ASN A 134 11.40 -8.50 -17.26
CA ASN A 134 12.32 -9.37 -16.53
C ASN A 134 13.59 -8.60 -16.15
N GLY A 135 14.14 -8.89 -14.99
CA GLY A 135 15.41 -8.28 -14.61
C GLY A 135 15.62 -8.18 -13.11
N PRO A 136 16.72 -7.52 -12.72
CA PRO A 136 16.99 -7.22 -11.33
C PRO A 136 16.13 -6.03 -10.89
N TRP A 137 15.19 -6.31 -9.98
CA TRP A 137 14.38 -5.29 -9.33
C TRP A 137 14.77 -5.13 -7.88
N PHE A 138 14.77 -3.90 -7.38
CA PHE A 138 15.04 -3.62 -5.97
C PHE A 138 13.89 -4.11 -5.11
N GLN A 139 14.21 -4.91 -4.08
CA GLN A 139 13.29 -5.43 -3.08
C GLN A 139 13.63 -4.87 -1.72
N TRP A 140 12.59 -4.60 -0.91
CA TRP A 140 12.74 -4.23 0.50
C TRP A 140 11.48 -4.68 1.24
N HIS A 141 11.41 -5.94 1.57
CA HIS A 141 10.28 -6.51 2.30
C HIS A 141 10.66 -7.76 3.09
N TYR A 142 9.83 -8.08 4.08
CA TYR A 142 9.94 -9.27 4.92
C TYR A 142 8.81 -10.26 4.67
N ASP A 143 7.63 -9.75 4.30
CA ASP A 143 6.41 -10.53 4.16
C ASP A 143 6.21 -10.96 2.71
N ARG A 144 5.43 -12.03 2.57
CA ARG A 144 5.03 -12.60 1.27
C ARG A 144 3.52 -12.74 1.20
N PHE A 145 3.00 -12.66 0.02
CA PHE A 145 1.60 -12.86 -0.33
C PHE A 145 1.48 -13.70 -1.60
#